data_298e075eb4095af8fdc37521d767f662
#
_entry.id   298e075eb4095af8fdc37521d767f662
#
_cell.length_a   1.000
_cell.length_b   1.000
_cell.length_c   1.000
_cell.angle_alpha   90.00
_cell.angle_beta   90.00
_cell.angle_gamma   90.00
#
_symmetry.space_group_name_H-M   'P 1'
#
loop_
_entity.id
_entity.type
_entity.pdbx_description
1 polymer ?
#
loop_
_entity_poly.entity_id
_entity_poly.type
_entity_poly.pdbx_seq_one_letter_code
_entity_poly.pdbx_strand_id
1 'polypeptide(L)'
;ETHDADPRYRAIRFVYTIHNMAYQGNFGPEMLDSCLGLPYYLLDNGNVRFDGGISFMKSGILYADKVTTVSPTYAQEILSPQYGEHLEAVLNMRKYDLWGIVNGIDIELWNPNTDPEIPYHFNKVNIATQKNKAKIALQEELGLEKNPDVMMVGVVSRLTWQKGFYLLMEQLDALC
;
A
#
# COMPACT_ATOMS: atom_id res chain seq x y z
N GLU A 1 15.82 18.38 -13.93
CA GLU A 1 16.70 19.27 -14.72
C GLU A 1 15.90 20.28 -15.55
N THR A 2 14.88 19.87 -16.31
CA THR A 2 14.03 20.80 -17.08
C THR A 2 13.16 21.70 -16.20
N HIS A 3 12.75 21.22 -15.05
CA HIS A 3 11.95 21.94 -14.08
C HIS A 3 12.71 23.17 -13.50
N ASP A 4 13.98 23.02 -13.15
CA ASP A 4 14.79 24.13 -12.62
C ASP A 4 15.20 25.16 -13.68
N ALA A 5 15.27 24.73 -14.93
CA ALA A 5 15.61 25.58 -16.04
C ALA A 5 14.48 26.54 -16.49
N ASP A 6 13.21 26.13 -16.28
CA ASP A 6 12.04 26.92 -16.66
C ASP A 6 11.47 27.68 -15.44
N PRO A 7 11.51 29.05 -15.47
CA PRO A 7 11.02 29.86 -14.35
C PRO A 7 9.57 29.57 -13.94
N ARG A 8 8.73 29.07 -14.87
CA ARG A 8 7.33 28.74 -14.62
C ARG A 8 7.17 27.58 -13.62
N TYR A 9 8.14 26.70 -13.53
CA TYR A 9 8.08 25.49 -12.70
C TYR A 9 8.88 25.58 -11.41
N ARG A 10 9.74 26.59 -11.24
CA ARG A 10 10.62 26.71 -10.05
C ARG A 10 9.89 26.71 -8.71
N ALA A 11 8.64 27.17 -8.69
CA ALA A 11 7.82 27.21 -7.45
C ALA A 11 7.11 25.89 -7.16
N ILE A 12 7.10 24.93 -8.11
CA ILE A 12 6.43 23.64 -7.92
C ILE A 12 7.32 22.76 -7.03
N ARG A 13 6.69 22.10 -6.07
CA ARG A 13 7.31 21.08 -5.22
C ARG A 13 6.73 19.72 -5.54
N PHE A 14 7.60 18.73 -5.67
CA PHE A 14 7.21 17.36 -5.96
C PHE A 14 7.27 16.53 -4.70
N VAL A 15 6.17 15.85 -4.39
CA VAL A 15 6.08 14.86 -3.33
C VAL A 15 5.85 13.50 -3.95
N TYR A 16 6.74 12.56 -3.70
CA TYR A 16 6.60 11.19 -4.16
C TYR A 16 6.07 10.30 -3.02
N THR A 17 4.92 9.65 -3.21
CA THR A 17 4.30 8.80 -2.19
C THR A 17 4.48 7.32 -2.54
N ILE A 18 5.11 6.58 -1.63
CA ILE A 18 5.30 5.14 -1.73
C ILE A 18 4.17 4.45 -0.98
N HIS A 19 3.28 3.75 -1.69
CA HIS A 19 2.25 2.93 -1.09
C HIS A 19 2.71 1.50 -0.81
N ASN A 20 3.59 0.95 -1.64
CA ASN A 20 4.13 -0.40 -1.51
C ASN A 20 5.43 -0.53 -2.30
N MET A 21 6.52 -0.89 -1.62
CA MET A 21 7.85 -1.04 -2.21
C MET A 21 7.94 -2.13 -3.28
N ALA A 22 7.06 -3.13 -3.26
CA ALA A 22 7.06 -4.19 -4.27
C ALA A 22 6.61 -3.74 -5.68
N TYR A 23 5.99 -2.56 -5.80
CA TYR A 23 5.48 -2.05 -7.08
C TYR A 23 6.31 -0.86 -7.56
N GLN A 24 7.51 -1.13 -8.03
CA GLN A 24 8.52 -0.12 -8.32
C GLN A 24 8.41 0.51 -9.72
N GLY A 25 7.57 -0.05 -10.59
CA GLY A 25 7.53 0.38 -11.99
C GLY A 25 8.84 0.10 -12.70
N ASN A 26 9.28 -1.16 -12.67
CA ASN A 26 10.50 -1.62 -13.31
C ASN A 26 10.21 -2.01 -14.75
N PHE A 27 10.98 -1.45 -15.69
CA PHE A 27 10.81 -1.64 -17.13
C PHE A 27 12.17 -1.74 -17.82
N GLY A 28 12.15 -2.20 -19.06
CA GLY A 28 13.34 -2.17 -19.90
C GLY A 28 13.82 -0.74 -20.22
N PRO A 29 15.09 -0.54 -20.55
CA PRO A 29 15.67 0.77 -20.78
C PRO A 29 15.07 1.51 -21.99
N GLU A 30 14.47 0.79 -22.93
CA GLU A 30 13.77 1.34 -24.10
C GLU A 30 12.57 2.23 -23.73
N MET A 31 12.01 2.07 -22.53
CA MET A 31 10.91 2.89 -22.03
C MET A 31 11.30 4.36 -21.83
N LEU A 32 12.59 4.65 -21.66
CA LEU A 32 13.06 6.03 -21.55
C LEU A 32 12.71 6.85 -22.78
N ASP A 33 13.00 6.34 -23.96
CA ASP A 33 12.74 7.04 -25.22
C ASP A 33 11.30 6.78 -25.70
N SER A 34 10.90 5.50 -25.81
CA SER A 34 9.64 5.12 -26.44
C SER A 34 8.38 5.59 -25.70
N CYS A 35 8.45 5.71 -24.37
CA CYS A 35 7.31 6.09 -23.54
C CYS A 35 7.49 7.48 -22.89
N LEU A 36 8.68 7.76 -22.36
CA LEU A 36 8.91 8.97 -21.58
C LEU A 36 9.51 10.10 -22.40
N GLY A 37 10.03 9.84 -23.60
CA GLY A 37 10.73 10.83 -24.41
C GLY A 37 11.97 11.42 -23.72
N LEU A 38 12.60 10.62 -22.85
CA LEU A 38 13.76 11.01 -22.06
C LEU A 38 15.07 10.50 -22.68
N PRO A 39 16.15 11.27 -22.59
CA PRO A 39 17.42 10.89 -23.20
C PRO A 39 18.11 9.77 -22.43
N TYR A 40 18.82 8.90 -23.16
CA TYR A 40 19.52 7.73 -22.61
C TYR A 40 20.65 8.07 -21.62
N TYR A 41 21.18 9.29 -21.62
CA TYR A 41 22.21 9.67 -20.63
C TYR A 41 21.71 9.56 -19.18
N LEU A 42 20.39 9.57 -18.95
CA LEU A 42 19.80 9.34 -17.63
C LEU A 42 20.01 7.91 -17.13
N LEU A 43 20.24 6.95 -18.02
CA LEU A 43 20.71 5.61 -17.62
C LEU A 43 22.17 5.65 -17.18
N ASP A 44 23.00 6.44 -17.84
CA ASP A 44 24.44 6.47 -17.60
C ASP A 44 24.78 7.09 -16.26
N ASN A 45 24.05 8.12 -15.82
CA ASN A 45 24.20 8.72 -14.50
C ASN A 45 23.68 7.84 -13.35
N GLY A 46 23.01 6.72 -13.67
CA GLY A 46 22.54 5.74 -12.72
C GLY A 46 21.25 6.10 -11.95
N ASN A 47 20.71 7.31 -12.11
CA ASN A 47 19.56 7.78 -11.33
C ASN A 47 18.27 7.05 -11.65
N VAL A 48 18.11 6.57 -12.88
CA VAL A 48 16.94 5.81 -13.30
C VAL A 48 17.24 4.30 -13.41
N ARG A 49 18.53 3.93 -13.53
CA ARG A 49 18.95 2.54 -13.73
C ARG A 49 18.68 1.69 -12.51
N PHE A 50 18.04 0.55 -12.73
CA PHE A 50 17.76 -0.43 -11.69
C PHE A 50 17.63 -1.83 -12.31
N ASP A 51 18.36 -2.80 -11.76
CA ASP A 51 18.30 -4.22 -12.11
C ASP A 51 18.29 -4.51 -13.63
N GLY A 52 19.23 -3.93 -14.35
CA GLY A 52 19.36 -4.08 -15.80
C GLY A 52 18.39 -3.24 -16.64
N GLY A 53 17.45 -2.55 -16.03
CA GLY A 53 16.48 -1.67 -16.66
C GLY A 53 16.37 -0.31 -15.97
N ILE A 54 15.16 0.20 -15.88
CA ILE A 54 14.81 1.45 -15.17
C ILE A 54 13.79 1.18 -14.07
N SER A 55 13.80 2.00 -13.02
CA SER A 55 12.76 2.02 -11.98
C SER A 55 12.17 3.42 -11.87
N PHE A 56 10.84 3.51 -12.01
CA PHE A 56 10.12 4.77 -11.82
C PHE A 56 10.15 5.19 -10.35
N MET A 57 10.05 4.21 -9.44
CA MET A 57 10.12 4.48 -8.00
C MET A 57 11.49 5.05 -7.61
N LYS A 58 12.59 4.45 -8.09
CA LYS A 58 13.94 4.98 -7.84
C LYS A 58 14.06 6.42 -8.28
N SER A 59 13.60 6.72 -9.48
CA SER A 59 13.63 8.08 -10.03
C SER A 59 12.76 9.03 -9.21
N GLY A 60 11.54 8.59 -8.83
CA GLY A 60 10.64 9.37 -7.98
C GLY A 60 11.26 9.71 -6.62
N ILE A 61 11.92 8.75 -5.97
CA ILE A 61 12.61 8.95 -4.69
C ILE A 61 13.76 9.96 -4.83
N LEU A 62 14.54 9.86 -5.90
CA LEU A 62 15.73 10.71 -6.08
C LEU A 62 15.38 12.16 -6.45
N TYR A 63 14.36 12.36 -7.27
CA TYR A 63 14.04 13.67 -7.83
C TYR A 63 12.93 14.45 -7.10
N ALA A 64 12.17 13.81 -6.20
CA ALA A 64 11.15 14.50 -5.42
C ALA A 64 11.77 15.42 -4.36
N ASP A 65 11.11 16.53 -4.03
CA ASP A 65 11.48 17.40 -2.91
C ASP A 65 11.27 16.69 -1.58
N LYS A 66 10.20 15.92 -1.47
CA LYS A 66 9.87 15.07 -0.30
C LYS A 66 9.38 13.69 -0.74
N VAL A 67 9.67 12.72 0.09
CA VAL A 67 9.19 11.34 -0.08
C VAL A 67 8.27 11.01 1.07
N THR A 68 7.14 10.40 0.79
CA THR A 68 6.21 9.95 1.82
C THR A 68 5.88 8.47 1.66
N THR A 69 5.48 7.84 2.75
CA THR A 69 4.90 6.49 2.73
C THR A 69 3.71 6.42 3.70
N VAL A 70 3.00 5.30 3.70
CA VAL A 70 1.67 5.18 4.33
C VAL A 70 1.69 4.83 5.82
N SER A 71 2.87 4.80 6.46
CA SER A 71 2.98 4.54 7.89
C SER A 71 4.31 5.08 8.45
N PRO A 72 4.34 5.69 9.64
CA PRO A 72 5.59 6.05 10.33
C PRO A 72 6.50 4.84 10.59
N THR A 73 5.94 3.70 10.96
CA THR A 73 6.68 2.45 11.13
C THR A 73 7.25 1.97 9.80
N TYR A 74 6.44 1.95 8.75
CA TYR A 74 6.88 1.54 7.41
C TYR A 74 7.98 2.44 6.86
N ALA A 75 7.96 3.74 7.17
CA ALA A 75 9.05 4.66 6.81
C ALA A 75 10.41 4.25 7.41
N GLN A 76 10.42 3.57 8.55
CA GLN A 76 11.64 3.02 9.15
C GLN A 76 11.98 1.63 8.57
N GLU A 77 10.99 0.80 8.37
CA GLU A 77 11.15 -0.56 7.85
C GLU A 77 11.79 -0.58 6.46
N ILE A 78 11.32 0.26 5.53
CA ILE A 78 11.82 0.33 4.15
C ILE A 78 13.27 0.84 4.02
N LEU A 79 13.85 1.35 5.09
CA LEU A 79 15.28 1.69 5.14
C LEU A 79 16.17 0.45 5.33
N SER A 80 15.59 -0.71 5.63
CA SER A 80 16.29 -1.97 5.83
C SER A 80 16.27 -2.85 4.58
N PRO A 81 17.26 -3.73 4.38
CA PRO A 81 17.28 -4.69 3.26
C PRO A 81 16.06 -5.63 3.24
N GLN A 82 15.48 -5.90 4.40
CA GLN A 82 14.33 -6.80 4.53
C GLN A 82 13.06 -6.24 3.87
N TYR A 83 12.87 -4.93 3.85
CA TYR A 83 11.65 -4.28 3.38
C TYR A 83 11.87 -3.24 2.28
N GLY A 84 13.14 -2.93 1.97
CA GLY A 84 13.54 -1.90 1.00
C GLY A 84 13.47 -2.35 -0.46
N GLU A 85 13.25 -3.65 -0.72
CA GLU A 85 13.10 -4.21 -2.08
C GLU A 85 14.25 -3.76 -3.01
N HIS A 86 15.49 -3.80 -2.50
CA HIS A 86 16.73 -3.36 -3.15
C HIS A 86 16.85 -1.84 -3.38
N LEU A 87 15.93 -1.03 -2.85
CA LEU A 87 16.01 0.44 -2.88
C LEU A 87 16.38 1.06 -1.52
N GLU A 88 16.69 0.24 -0.51
CA GLU A 88 17.05 0.71 0.84
C GLU A 88 18.24 1.67 0.84
N ALA A 89 19.23 1.47 -0.03
CA ALA A 89 20.36 2.40 -0.16
C ALA A 89 19.91 3.79 -0.65
N VAL A 90 19.03 3.83 -1.65
CA VAL A 90 18.47 5.07 -2.19
C VAL A 90 17.59 5.77 -1.16
N LEU A 91 16.77 5.00 -0.43
CA LEU A 91 15.93 5.54 0.65
C LEU A 91 16.77 6.09 1.80
N ASN A 92 17.87 5.42 2.17
CA ASN A 92 18.78 5.91 3.20
C ASN A 92 19.46 7.23 2.82
N MET A 93 19.75 7.47 1.53
CA MET A 93 20.24 8.77 1.06
C MET A 93 19.20 9.88 1.27
N ARG A 94 17.92 9.55 1.26
CA ARG A 94 16.79 10.49 1.37
C ARG A 94 16.04 10.38 2.71
N LYS A 95 16.60 9.70 3.70
CA LYS A 95 15.92 9.41 4.98
C LYS A 95 15.41 10.63 5.75
N TYR A 96 16.05 11.79 5.60
CA TYR A 96 15.63 13.05 6.25
C TYR A 96 14.48 13.74 5.51
N ASP A 97 14.20 13.32 4.28
CA ASP A 97 13.08 13.79 3.48
C ASP A 97 11.94 12.77 3.42
N LEU A 98 12.12 11.60 4.06
CA LEU A 98 11.15 10.52 4.09
C LEU A 98 10.23 10.64 5.32
N TRP A 99 8.91 10.66 5.07
CA TRP A 99 7.87 10.80 6.09
C TRP A 99 6.84 9.70 5.97
N GLY A 100 6.43 9.13 7.12
CA GLY A 100 5.31 8.18 7.19
C GLY A 100 4.01 8.92 7.56
N ILE A 101 3.00 8.83 6.69
CA ILE A 101 1.69 9.46 6.89
C ILE A 101 0.63 8.39 6.77
N VAL A 102 -0.14 8.15 7.83
CA VAL A 102 -1.20 7.14 7.83
C VAL A 102 -2.35 7.57 6.92
N ASN A 103 -2.87 6.62 6.13
CA ASN A 103 -4.05 6.87 5.31
C ASN A 103 -5.26 7.24 6.16
N GLY A 104 -6.08 8.14 5.65
CA GLY A 104 -7.36 8.47 6.24
C GLY A 104 -8.41 7.37 6.03
N ILE A 105 -9.49 7.44 6.79
CA ILE A 105 -10.68 6.61 6.64
C ILE A 105 -11.86 7.55 6.43
N ASP A 106 -12.72 7.24 5.46
CA ASP A 106 -14.00 7.90 5.31
C ASP A 106 -14.94 7.42 6.43
N ILE A 107 -15.05 8.22 7.48
CA ILE A 107 -15.83 7.90 8.67
C ILE A 107 -17.35 8.06 8.49
N GLU A 108 -17.79 8.68 7.41
CA GLU A 108 -19.20 8.75 7.05
C GLU A 108 -19.62 7.48 6.30
N LEU A 109 -18.86 7.11 5.28
CA LEU A 109 -19.07 5.89 4.50
C LEU A 109 -18.95 4.63 5.36
N TRP A 110 -17.89 4.52 6.16
CA TRP A 110 -17.61 3.34 7.01
C TRP A 110 -18.18 3.49 8.42
N ASN A 111 -19.38 4.02 8.53
CA ASN A 111 -20.05 4.21 9.81
C ASN A 111 -21.05 3.08 10.09
N PRO A 112 -20.75 2.15 10.98
CA PRO A 112 -21.66 1.02 11.24
C PRO A 112 -23.00 1.38 11.84
N ASN A 113 -23.19 2.64 12.24
CA ASN A 113 -24.47 3.15 12.72
C ASN A 113 -25.41 3.61 11.60
N THR A 114 -24.85 3.91 10.42
CA THR A 114 -25.61 4.48 9.29
C THR A 114 -25.34 3.80 7.96
N ASP A 115 -24.43 2.85 7.90
CA ASP A 115 -24.03 2.13 6.69
C ASP A 115 -25.23 1.31 6.15
N PRO A 116 -25.75 1.64 4.95
CA PRO A 116 -26.92 0.95 4.37
C PRO A 116 -26.63 -0.49 3.94
N GLU A 117 -25.35 -0.87 3.79
CA GLU A 117 -24.96 -2.19 3.33
C GLU A 117 -25.00 -3.25 4.46
N ILE A 118 -25.05 -2.82 5.72
CA ILE A 118 -25.12 -3.77 6.85
C ILE A 118 -26.54 -3.92 7.38
N PRO A 119 -27.04 -5.16 7.55
CA PRO A 119 -28.45 -5.40 7.95
C PRO A 119 -28.75 -5.00 9.39
N TYR A 120 -27.73 -4.90 10.24
CA TYR A 120 -27.89 -4.58 11.66
C TYR A 120 -26.90 -3.49 12.07
N HIS A 121 -27.38 -2.26 12.15
CA HIS A 121 -26.59 -1.12 12.57
C HIS A 121 -26.16 -1.23 14.03
N PHE A 122 -24.95 -0.79 14.34
CA PHE A 122 -24.43 -0.84 15.70
C PHE A 122 -23.58 0.39 16.07
N ASN A 123 -23.51 0.64 17.34
CA ASN A 123 -22.67 1.64 17.96
C ASN A 123 -22.03 1.08 19.23
N LYS A 124 -21.29 1.90 19.97
CA LYS A 124 -20.58 1.46 21.18
C LYS A 124 -21.48 0.87 22.26
N VAL A 125 -22.77 1.21 22.28
CA VAL A 125 -23.72 0.76 23.33
C VAL A 125 -24.30 -0.62 23.01
N ASN A 126 -24.62 -0.88 21.73
CA ASN A 126 -25.37 -2.08 21.32
C ASN A 126 -24.53 -3.07 20.47
N ILE A 127 -23.21 -2.83 20.37
CA ILE A 127 -22.31 -3.60 19.49
C ILE A 127 -22.40 -5.11 19.72
N ALA A 128 -22.40 -5.59 20.96
CA ALA A 128 -22.41 -7.02 21.27
C ALA A 128 -23.67 -7.70 20.70
N THR A 129 -24.84 -7.12 20.96
CA THR A 129 -26.11 -7.69 20.50
C THR A 129 -26.29 -7.61 18.98
N GLN A 130 -25.95 -6.47 18.38
CA GLN A 130 -26.16 -6.26 16.95
C GLN A 130 -25.16 -7.00 16.08
N LYS A 131 -23.89 -7.13 16.54
CA LYS A 131 -22.90 -7.96 15.84
C LYS A 131 -23.26 -9.44 15.86
N ASN A 132 -23.86 -9.95 16.94
CA ASN A 132 -24.37 -11.32 16.96
C ASN A 132 -25.50 -11.54 15.95
N LYS A 133 -26.42 -10.58 15.81
CA LYS A 133 -27.46 -10.65 14.77
C LYS A 133 -26.87 -10.60 13.37
N ALA A 134 -25.91 -9.69 13.12
CA ALA A 134 -25.24 -9.60 11.85
C ALA A 134 -24.47 -10.89 11.51
N LYS A 135 -23.81 -11.51 12.50
CA LYS A 135 -23.14 -12.79 12.36
C LYS A 135 -24.10 -13.90 11.93
N ILE A 136 -25.24 -14.03 12.59
CA ILE A 136 -26.26 -15.04 12.25
C ILE A 136 -26.78 -14.80 10.82
N ALA A 137 -27.05 -13.55 10.45
CA ALA A 137 -27.48 -13.21 9.09
C ALA A 137 -26.44 -13.61 8.04
N LEU A 138 -25.16 -13.34 8.32
CA LEU A 138 -24.07 -13.74 7.42
C LEU A 138 -23.87 -15.25 7.35
N GLN A 139 -24.04 -15.97 8.47
CA GLN A 139 -24.05 -17.45 8.49
C GLN A 139 -25.17 -17.99 7.60
N GLU A 140 -26.37 -17.41 7.68
CA GLU A 140 -27.52 -17.79 6.86
C GLU A 140 -27.26 -17.53 5.36
N GLU A 141 -26.73 -16.36 5.01
CA GLU A 141 -26.42 -15.98 3.65
C GLU A 141 -25.36 -16.90 3.03
N LEU A 142 -24.38 -17.33 3.82
CA LEU A 142 -23.30 -18.22 3.37
C LEU A 142 -23.66 -19.71 3.48
N GLY A 143 -24.88 -20.08 3.93
CA GLY A 143 -25.29 -21.47 4.11
C GLY A 143 -24.56 -22.20 5.24
N LEU A 144 -24.02 -21.47 6.21
CA LEU A 144 -23.37 -22.03 7.41
C LEU A 144 -24.38 -22.30 8.51
N GLU A 145 -24.01 -23.15 9.49
CA GLU A 145 -24.80 -23.35 10.69
C GLU A 145 -24.98 -22.03 11.45
N LYS A 146 -26.24 -21.72 11.81
CA LYS A 146 -26.59 -20.53 12.57
C LYS A 146 -26.30 -20.74 14.06
N ASN A 147 -25.13 -20.30 14.49
CA ASN A 147 -24.72 -20.42 15.88
C ASN A 147 -23.95 -19.16 16.33
N PRO A 148 -24.49 -18.36 17.26
CA PRO A 148 -23.82 -17.16 17.73
C PRO A 148 -22.56 -17.46 18.56
N ASP A 149 -22.42 -18.65 19.13
CA ASP A 149 -21.33 -19.00 20.03
C ASP A 149 -20.12 -19.59 19.31
N VAL A 150 -20.29 -20.07 18.08
CA VAL A 150 -19.18 -20.57 17.26
C VAL A 150 -18.39 -19.39 16.67
N MET A 151 -17.08 -19.40 16.82
CA MET A 151 -16.21 -18.37 16.22
C MET A 151 -16.31 -18.41 14.69
N MET A 152 -16.52 -17.26 14.08
CA MET A 152 -16.53 -17.10 12.64
C MET A 152 -15.29 -16.31 12.21
N VAL A 153 -14.47 -16.90 11.33
CA VAL A 153 -13.27 -16.28 10.79
C VAL A 153 -13.55 -15.93 9.34
N GLY A 154 -13.45 -14.66 9.00
CA GLY A 154 -13.61 -14.15 7.64
C GLY A 154 -12.33 -13.51 7.12
N VAL A 155 -12.00 -13.79 5.86
CA VAL A 155 -10.88 -13.12 5.15
C VAL A 155 -11.40 -12.55 3.84
N VAL A 156 -11.39 -11.22 3.75
CA VAL A 156 -11.77 -10.48 2.54
C VAL A 156 -10.51 -9.80 2.01
N SER A 157 -9.85 -10.39 1.01
CA SER A 157 -8.60 -9.89 0.49
C SER A 157 -8.29 -10.43 -0.91
N ARG A 158 -7.32 -9.83 -1.60
CA ARG A 158 -6.78 -10.39 -2.84
C ARG A 158 -6.00 -11.67 -2.55
N LEU A 159 -6.16 -12.69 -3.38
CA LEU A 159 -5.43 -13.96 -3.27
C LEU A 159 -4.00 -13.78 -3.82
N THR A 160 -3.16 -13.07 -3.09
CA THR A 160 -1.77 -12.83 -3.42
C THR A 160 -0.85 -13.35 -2.32
N TRP A 161 0.40 -13.67 -2.68
CA TRP A 161 1.44 -14.10 -1.74
C TRP A 161 1.57 -13.18 -0.52
N GLN A 162 1.55 -11.86 -0.75
CA GLN A 162 1.67 -10.84 0.30
C GLN A 162 0.57 -10.90 1.38
N LYS A 163 -0.56 -11.56 1.10
CA LYS A 163 -1.67 -11.72 2.05
C LYS A 163 -1.54 -12.96 2.95
N GLY A 164 -0.50 -13.77 2.75
CA GLY A 164 -0.16 -14.87 3.63
C GLY A 164 -1.14 -16.03 3.64
N PHE A 165 -1.92 -16.23 2.58
CA PHE A 165 -2.89 -17.35 2.51
C PHE A 165 -2.25 -18.72 2.70
N TYR A 166 -0.99 -18.89 2.30
CA TYR A 166 -0.24 -20.12 2.51
C TYR A 166 -0.08 -20.45 4.00
N LEU A 167 0.11 -19.43 4.88
CA LEU A 167 0.17 -19.63 6.33
C LEU A 167 -1.17 -20.11 6.89
N LEU A 168 -2.28 -19.57 6.38
CA LEU A 168 -3.61 -19.99 6.77
C LEU A 168 -3.87 -21.45 6.34
N MET A 169 -3.51 -21.80 5.11
CA MET A 169 -3.70 -23.14 4.56
C MET A 169 -2.95 -24.21 5.36
N GLU A 170 -1.73 -23.91 5.81
CA GLU A 170 -0.93 -24.82 6.64
C GLU A 170 -1.53 -25.07 8.03
N GLN A 171 -2.36 -24.16 8.52
CA GLN A 171 -2.95 -24.23 9.87
C GLN A 171 -4.45 -24.54 9.85
N LEU A 172 -5.05 -24.76 8.69
CA LEU A 172 -6.50 -24.87 8.55
C LEU A 172 -7.08 -26.03 9.38
N ASP A 173 -6.44 -27.21 9.34
CA ASP A 173 -6.87 -28.39 10.09
C ASP A 173 -6.78 -28.21 11.62
N ALA A 174 -5.93 -27.28 12.07
CA ALA A 174 -5.83 -26.96 13.50
C ALA A 174 -6.84 -25.89 13.94
N LEU A 175 -7.42 -25.15 13.00
CA LEU A 175 -8.41 -24.12 13.23
C LEU A 175 -9.85 -24.64 13.17
N CYS A 176 -10.09 -25.73 12.45
CA CYS A 176 -11.37 -26.40 12.28
C CYS A 176 -11.46 -27.65 13.13
#